data_6def593271135850e0fab379dc7d2b9e
#
_entry.id   6def593271135850e0fab379dc7d2b9e
#
_cell.length_a   1.000
_cell.length_b   1.000
_cell.length_c   1.000
_cell.angle_alpha   90.00
_cell.angle_beta   90.00
_cell.angle_gamma   90.00
#
_symmetry.space_group_name_H-M   'P 1'
#
loop_
_entity.id
_entity.type
_entity.pdbx_description
1 polymer ?
#
loop_
_entity_poly.entity_id
_entity_poly.type
_entity_poly.pdbx_seq_one_letter_code
_entity_poly.pdbx_strand_id
1 'polypeptide(L)'
;MMRSTARFRHPARLAAAAVAVAALSAGALPAAAHDASIEAATAPPPAEHVVFIALDGFDVEYLDRAPMPNLEALAKRGSLSVSTGVMTSITNPSWSSIATGAWPATHGNTAYWFDAATGVARSQQRDLAVPTIAQAIREQGGTVMSAQWFILQNYGVAFGDANGLYTQPGGDCARRADDAIAVINGQPVMSGGVPVQTAGVPDLIAVYCDRLDALGHAEGAEAEGMPAALAEVDAQIGRLVQATKDAGIYGRTAFVVTGDHGMGTFTQGMRDELLAAIEAAGYDAEMLSAGQSPQPETDAVVVVGGVGSLHLVGAAAGDAGAAAAIQAAVSSLPHVAAVYDKAEQQAMHMSAKYGELVIEPEAGWSLGATPADPAGAHGTTRELHVPLVIAGAGVRPHAAPQDPRHIDVAPTIAALLGFEGPAGADGRVLTESIRSR
;
A
#
# COMPACT_ATOMS: atom_id res chain seq x y z
N MET A 1 45.17 4.56 3.95
CA MET A 1 44.75 5.70 4.80
C MET A 1 43.41 5.33 5.43
N MET A 2 43.50 5.03 6.73
CA MET A 2 42.36 4.61 7.54
C MET A 2 41.46 5.81 7.84
N ARG A 3 40.13 5.65 7.74
CA ARG A 3 39.17 6.54 8.38
C ARG A 3 38.19 5.73 9.25
N SER A 4 38.22 6.11 10.47
CA SER A 4 37.60 5.72 11.71
C SER A 4 36.06 5.72 11.67
N THR A 5 35.48 4.64 12.17
CA THR A 5 34.06 4.51 12.52
C THR A 5 33.84 4.98 13.95
N ALA A 6 33.01 6.00 14.15
CA ALA A 6 32.60 6.45 15.47
C ALA A 6 31.33 5.72 15.91
N ARG A 7 31.44 4.90 16.96
CA ARG A 7 30.30 4.29 17.65
C ARG A 7 29.82 5.23 18.76
N PHE A 8 28.58 5.62 18.75
CA PHE A 8 27.94 6.30 19.89
C PHE A 8 27.49 5.26 20.92
N ARG A 9 28.00 5.37 22.14
CA ARG A 9 27.55 4.66 23.34
C ARG A 9 26.81 5.66 24.23
N HIS A 10 25.57 5.32 24.62
CA HIS A 10 24.87 6.01 25.71
C HIS A 10 25.22 5.40 27.07
N PRO A 11 25.44 6.21 28.12
CA PRO A 11 25.44 5.72 29.48
C PRO A 11 24.10 5.99 30.19
N ALA A 12 23.54 4.94 30.76
CA ALA A 12 22.47 5.03 31.76
C ALA A 12 22.98 5.66 33.05
N ARG A 13 22.21 6.57 33.63
CA ARG A 13 22.38 7.02 35.02
C ARG A 13 21.05 6.85 35.76
N LEU A 14 21.04 5.92 36.71
CA LEU A 14 20.07 5.83 37.78
C LEU A 14 20.39 6.94 38.80
N ALA A 15 19.35 7.67 39.23
CA ALA A 15 19.41 8.50 40.44
C ALA A 15 18.21 8.15 41.32
N ALA A 16 18.52 7.59 42.49
CA ALA A 16 17.56 7.40 43.57
C ALA A 16 17.45 8.72 44.37
N ALA A 17 16.26 9.13 44.72
CA ALA A 17 16.05 10.23 45.67
C ALA A 17 15.07 9.77 46.76
N ALA A 18 15.50 9.97 47.98
CA ALA A 18 14.87 9.57 49.21
C ALA A 18 13.69 10.50 49.61
N VAL A 19 12.73 9.89 50.28
CA VAL A 19 11.55 10.54 50.88
C VAL A 19 11.95 11.21 52.19
N ALA A 20 11.54 12.47 52.38
CA ALA A 20 11.50 13.13 53.69
C ALA A 20 10.07 13.59 53.97
N VAL A 21 9.48 13.04 55.02
CA VAL A 21 8.16 13.41 55.59
C VAL A 21 8.38 14.60 56.54
N ALA A 22 7.68 15.69 56.33
CA ALA A 22 7.50 16.74 57.32
C ALA A 22 5.98 17.05 57.44
N ALA A 23 5.43 16.77 58.64
CA ALA A 23 4.10 17.17 59.03
C ALA A 23 4.13 18.60 59.59
N LEU A 24 3.24 19.46 59.16
CA LEU A 24 2.92 20.71 59.83
C LEU A 24 1.44 21.05 59.68
N SER A 25 0.94 21.49 60.77
CA SER A 25 -0.44 21.72 61.27
C SER A 25 -1.29 22.70 60.47
N ALA A 26 -2.58 22.49 60.66
CA ALA A 26 -3.76 23.18 60.12
C ALA A 26 -3.79 24.69 60.48
N GLY A 27 -4.12 25.49 59.48
CA GLY A 27 -4.63 26.83 59.59
C GLY A 27 -5.73 27.02 58.55
N ALA A 28 -7.01 27.11 59.01
CA ALA A 28 -8.12 27.38 58.14
C ALA A 28 -8.20 28.85 57.74
N LEU A 29 -8.20 29.13 56.45
CA LEU A 29 -8.58 30.41 55.88
C LEU A 29 -9.79 30.22 54.95
N PRO A 30 -10.69 31.23 54.80
CA PRO A 30 -11.99 31.04 54.15
C PRO A 30 -11.83 30.83 52.61
N ALA A 31 -12.62 29.90 52.12
CA ALA A 31 -12.74 29.61 50.71
C ALA A 31 -13.34 30.81 49.95
N ALA A 32 -12.56 31.50 49.18
CA ALA A 32 -13.08 32.29 48.06
C ALA A 32 -13.41 31.32 46.93
N ALA A 33 -14.70 31.17 46.63
CA ALA A 33 -15.17 30.45 45.46
C ALA A 33 -14.70 31.21 44.23
N HIS A 34 -13.60 30.75 43.63
CA HIS A 34 -13.30 31.05 42.24
C HIS A 34 -14.08 30.05 41.41
N ASP A 35 -15.12 30.52 40.77
CA ASP A 35 -15.76 29.87 39.63
C ASP A 35 -14.72 29.83 38.50
N ALA A 36 -13.85 28.81 38.55
CA ALA A 36 -13.09 28.43 37.39
C ALA A 36 -14.02 27.59 36.50
N SER A 37 -14.80 28.25 35.67
CA SER A 37 -15.32 27.64 34.45
C SER A 37 -14.13 27.14 33.65
N ILE A 38 -13.74 25.90 33.87
CA ILE A 38 -12.86 25.16 32.94
C ILE A 38 -13.68 25.06 31.66
N GLU A 39 -13.45 25.96 30.72
CA GLU A 39 -13.81 25.71 29.32
C GLU A 39 -13.20 24.36 28.98
N ALA A 40 -14.04 23.32 28.93
CA ALA A 40 -13.67 22.04 28.37
C ALA A 40 -13.20 22.38 26.93
N ALA A 41 -11.90 22.33 26.70
CA ALA A 41 -11.34 22.47 25.38
C ALA A 41 -12.04 21.41 24.52
N THR A 42 -12.97 21.86 23.69
CA THR A 42 -13.70 21.01 22.77
C THR A 42 -12.66 20.29 21.93
N ALA A 43 -12.70 18.96 21.93
CA ALA A 43 -11.80 18.16 21.11
C ALA A 43 -11.83 18.69 19.66
N PRO A 44 -10.69 18.79 18.98
CA PRO A 44 -10.65 19.29 17.61
C PRO A 44 -11.64 18.51 16.74
N PRO A 45 -12.39 19.18 15.86
CA PRO A 45 -13.35 18.50 14.99
C PRO A 45 -12.64 17.44 14.17
N PRO A 46 -13.26 16.28 13.88
CA PRO A 46 -12.74 15.30 12.94
C PRO A 46 -12.54 15.96 11.58
N ALA A 47 -11.75 15.35 10.68
CA ALA A 47 -11.64 15.82 9.32
C ALA A 47 -13.01 15.69 8.63
N GLU A 48 -13.44 16.73 7.91
CA GLU A 48 -14.63 16.66 7.04
C GLU A 48 -14.28 16.00 5.70
N HIS A 49 -13.00 16.10 5.29
CA HIS A 49 -12.52 15.56 4.03
C HIS A 49 -11.19 14.85 4.24
N VAL A 50 -10.97 13.76 3.51
CA VAL A 50 -9.65 13.15 3.32
C VAL A 50 -9.28 13.17 1.84
N VAL A 51 -8.10 13.70 1.53
CA VAL A 51 -7.46 13.55 0.21
C VAL A 51 -6.44 12.43 0.33
N PHE A 52 -6.75 11.29 -0.30
CA PHE A 52 -5.87 10.13 -0.40
C PHE A 52 -5.10 10.18 -1.73
N ILE A 53 -3.78 10.20 -1.67
CA ILE A 53 -2.91 10.24 -2.83
C ILE A 53 -2.17 8.91 -2.91
N ALA A 54 -2.58 8.09 -3.87
CA ALA A 54 -2.10 6.74 -4.13
C ALA A 54 -0.96 6.79 -5.17
N LEU A 55 0.27 6.56 -4.74
CA LEU A 55 1.48 6.64 -5.58
C LEU A 55 1.99 5.23 -5.87
N ASP A 56 1.67 4.69 -7.05
CA ASP A 56 2.08 3.36 -7.46
C ASP A 56 3.61 3.27 -7.59
N GLY A 57 4.21 2.25 -6.99
CA GLY A 57 5.65 2.03 -7.00
C GLY A 57 6.45 3.06 -6.17
N PHE A 58 5.84 3.70 -5.15
CA PHE A 58 6.52 4.69 -4.32
C PHE A 58 7.39 4.02 -3.26
N ASP A 59 8.59 3.64 -3.65
CA ASP A 59 9.59 3.02 -2.78
C ASP A 59 10.05 3.97 -1.66
N VAL A 60 10.33 3.42 -0.47
CA VAL A 60 10.88 4.20 0.64
C VAL A 60 12.23 4.83 0.31
N GLU A 61 13.04 4.17 -0.53
CA GLU A 61 14.35 4.66 -0.96
C GLU A 61 14.25 5.91 -1.86
N TYR A 62 13.11 6.15 -2.48
CA TYR A 62 12.87 7.33 -3.31
C TYR A 62 12.84 8.64 -2.51
N LEU A 63 12.61 8.58 -1.20
CA LEU A 63 12.69 9.76 -0.33
C LEU A 63 14.08 10.40 -0.32
N ASP A 64 15.14 9.63 -0.58
CA ASP A 64 16.53 10.11 -0.63
C ASP A 64 16.99 10.42 -2.08
N ARG A 65 16.17 10.12 -3.09
CA ARG A 65 16.52 10.30 -4.51
C ARG A 65 16.30 11.73 -5.03
N ALA A 66 15.28 12.41 -4.53
CA ALA A 66 14.96 13.77 -4.93
C ALA A 66 14.22 14.51 -3.81
N PRO A 67 14.37 15.84 -3.70
CA PRO A 67 13.55 16.64 -2.80
C PRO A 67 12.07 16.56 -3.21
N MET A 68 11.21 16.31 -2.22
CA MET A 68 9.75 16.34 -2.36
C MET A 68 9.15 17.38 -1.39
N PRO A 69 9.33 18.69 -1.67
CA PRO A 69 9.04 19.75 -0.70
C PRO A 69 7.57 19.82 -0.26
N ASN A 70 6.61 19.43 -1.13
CA ASN A 70 5.20 19.40 -0.77
C ASN A 70 4.87 18.23 0.14
N LEU A 71 5.41 17.03 -0.14
CA LEU A 71 5.31 15.86 0.73
C LEU A 71 5.96 16.14 2.09
N GLU A 72 7.16 16.70 2.10
CA GLU A 72 7.88 17.09 3.32
C GLU A 72 7.09 18.13 4.15
N ALA A 73 6.45 19.07 3.50
CA ALA A 73 5.63 20.08 4.19
C ALA A 73 4.40 19.45 4.86
N LEU A 74 3.78 18.42 4.26
CA LEU A 74 2.74 17.61 4.88
C LEU A 74 3.32 16.82 6.07
N ALA A 75 4.42 16.10 5.88
CA ALA A 75 5.08 15.30 6.91
C ALA A 75 5.46 16.12 8.15
N LYS A 76 5.96 17.34 7.98
CA LYS A 76 6.28 18.28 9.09
C LYS A 76 5.05 18.69 9.91
N ARG A 77 3.84 18.59 9.37
CA ARG A 77 2.57 18.93 10.04
C ARG A 77 1.80 17.71 10.53
N GLY A 78 2.24 16.52 10.19
CA GLY A 78 1.63 15.25 10.54
C GLY A 78 2.67 14.22 10.95
N SER A 79 2.69 13.10 10.26
CA SER A 79 3.66 12.02 10.41
C SER A 79 4.21 11.59 9.06
N LEU A 80 5.47 11.15 9.05
CA LEU A 80 6.04 10.32 8.01
C LEU A 80 6.55 9.06 8.69
N SER A 81 6.12 7.92 8.23
CA SER A 81 6.54 6.59 8.69
C SER A 81 6.78 5.67 7.50
N VAL A 82 7.44 4.56 7.75
CA VAL A 82 7.57 3.47 6.79
C VAL A 82 6.43 2.48 7.07
N SER A 83 5.57 2.27 6.08
CA SER A 83 4.52 1.24 6.12
C SER A 83 5.04 -0.06 5.52
N THR A 84 4.70 -1.18 6.16
CA THR A 84 4.98 -2.50 5.59
C THR A 84 3.79 -2.97 4.75
N GLY A 85 4.07 -3.33 3.52
CA GLY A 85 3.11 -3.88 2.57
C GLY A 85 2.70 -5.32 2.85
N VAL A 86 2.12 -5.95 1.86
CA VAL A 86 1.63 -7.34 1.92
C VAL A 86 2.34 -8.21 0.90
N MET A 87 2.50 -9.48 1.19
CA MET A 87 2.96 -10.45 0.20
C MET A 87 1.77 -10.99 -0.63
N THR A 88 1.88 -10.97 -1.94
CA THR A 88 2.99 -10.45 -2.72
C THR A 88 2.87 -8.93 -2.87
N SER A 89 4.02 -8.24 -2.93
CA SER A 89 4.08 -6.78 -3.13
C SER A 89 3.78 -6.40 -4.59
N ILE A 90 2.60 -6.80 -5.06
CA ILE A 90 2.10 -6.56 -6.42
C ILE A 90 0.92 -5.59 -6.35
N THR A 91 0.80 -4.73 -7.34
CA THR A 91 -0.16 -3.61 -7.44
C THR A 91 -1.57 -3.97 -6.96
N ASN A 92 -2.24 -4.96 -7.58
CA ASN A 92 -3.65 -5.23 -7.24
C ASN A 92 -3.84 -5.82 -5.83
N PRO A 93 -3.08 -6.83 -5.35
CA PRO A 93 -3.14 -7.28 -3.96
C PRO A 93 -2.83 -6.17 -2.95
N SER A 94 -1.80 -5.35 -3.20
CA SER A 94 -1.41 -4.27 -2.30
C SER A 94 -2.47 -3.17 -2.21
N TRP A 95 -2.95 -2.64 -3.36
CA TRP A 95 -4.05 -1.67 -3.36
C TRP A 95 -5.34 -2.24 -2.77
N SER A 96 -5.60 -3.54 -2.93
CA SER A 96 -6.74 -4.20 -2.28
C SER A 96 -6.60 -4.18 -0.77
N SER A 97 -5.42 -4.48 -0.24
CA SER A 97 -5.17 -4.41 1.20
C SER A 97 -5.30 -2.99 1.75
N ILE A 98 -4.80 -1.98 1.02
CA ILE A 98 -4.96 -0.56 1.38
C ILE A 98 -6.43 -0.15 1.35
N ALA A 99 -7.19 -0.58 0.33
CA ALA A 99 -8.59 -0.18 0.15
C ALA A 99 -9.58 -0.89 1.07
N THR A 100 -9.29 -2.13 1.49
CA THR A 100 -10.19 -2.94 2.32
C THR A 100 -9.78 -2.95 3.79
N GLY A 101 -8.53 -2.64 4.10
CA GLY A 101 -7.95 -2.84 5.42
C GLY A 101 -7.70 -4.32 5.77
N ALA A 102 -7.72 -5.21 4.78
CA ALA A 102 -7.63 -6.66 4.98
C ALA A 102 -6.38 -7.26 4.35
N TRP A 103 -5.95 -8.41 4.85
CA TRP A 103 -4.86 -9.19 4.26
C TRP A 103 -5.28 -9.85 2.92
N PRO A 104 -4.31 -10.21 2.05
CA PRO A 104 -4.59 -10.98 0.84
C PRO A 104 -5.34 -12.29 1.10
N ALA A 105 -5.08 -12.96 2.23
CA ALA A 105 -5.82 -14.14 2.65
C ALA A 105 -7.31 -13.86 2.91
N THR A 106 -7.65 -12.64 3.34
CA THR A 106 -9.02 -12.21 3.68
C THR A 106 -9.74 -11.63 2.47
N HIS A 107 -9.13 -10.65 1.77
CA HIS A 107 -9.78 -10.02 0.61
C HIS A 107 -9.74 -10.89 -0.66
N GLY A 108 -8.87 -11.90 -0.75
CA GLY A 108 -8.82 -12.91 -1.80
C GLY A 108 -8.35 -12.43 -3.17
N ASN A 109 -8.03 -11.14 -3.34
CA ASN A 109 -7.48 -10.64 -4.60
C ASN A 109 -6.04 -11.12 -4.78
N THR A 110 -5.77 -11.73 -5.93
CA THR A 110 -4.49 -12.40 -6.20
C THR A 110 -4.02 -12.03 -7.60
N ALA A 111 -2.71 -11.98 -7.79
CA ALA A 111 -2.10 -11.71 -9.08
C ALA A 111 -1.09 -12.82 -9.42
N TYR A 112 -0.99 -13.15 -10.71
CA TYR A 112 -0.03 -14.11 -11.27
C TYR A 112 -0.08 -15.48 -10.58
N TRP A 113 -1.16 -16.20 -10.80
CA TRP A 113 -1.44 -17.52 -10.24
C TRP A 113 -2.13 -18.41 -11.26
N PHE A 114 -2.12 -19.73 -11.04
CA PHE A 114 -2.83 -20.66 -11.90
C PHE A 114 -4.19 -21.01 -11.30
N ASP A 115 -5.24 -20.76 -12.04
CA ASP A 115 -6.62 -21.08 -11.65
C ASP A 115 -6.94 -22.54 -12.02
N ALA A 116 -6.75 -23.44 -11.09
CA ALA A 116 -7.01 -24.87 -11.28
C ALA A 116 -8.47 -25.18 -11.63
N ALA A 117 -9.44 -24.31 -11.25
CA ALA A 117 -10.86 -24.53 -11.57
C ALA A 117 -11.14 -24.30 -13.05
N THR A 118 -10.44 -23.40 -13.70
CA THR A 118 -10.57 -23.10 -15.12
C THR A 118 -9.43 -23.65 -15.98
N GLY A 119 -8.35 -24.14 -15.36
CA GLY A 119 -7.18 -24.65 -16.04
C GLY A 119 -6.37 -23.55 -16.77
N VAL A 120 -6.39 -22.29 -16.29
CA VAL A 120 -5.80 -21.16 -16.99
C VAL A 120 -4.94 -20.32 -16.03
N ALA A 121 -3.76 -19.89 -16.47
CA ALA A 121 -2.94 -18.92 -15.75
C ALA A 121 -3.62 -17.52 -15.76
N ARG A 122 -3.62 -16.85 -14.61
CA ARG A 122 -4.22 -15.53 -14.41
C ARG A 122 -3.14 -14.48 -14.22
N SER A 123 -3.42 -13.26 -14.69
CA SER A 123 -2.66 -12.05 -14.35
C SER A 123 -3.27 -11.35 -13.13
N GLN A 124 -3.12 -10.04 -13.05
CA GLN A 124 -3.74 -9.21 -12.02
C GLN A 124 -5.28 -9.25 -12.11
N GLN A 125 -5.95 -9.45 -10.97
CA GLN A 125 -7.41 -9.47 -10.84
C GLN A 125 -7.87 -8.32 -9.94
N ARG A 126 -9.20 -8.12 -9.84
CA ARG A 126 -9.84 -7.15 -8.94
C ARG A 126 -11.04 -7.77 -8.23
N ASP A 127 -10.87 -9.00 -7.77
CA ASP A 127 -11.92 -9.73 -7.06
C ASP A 127 -11.75 -9.52 -5.56
N LEU A 128 -12.69 -8.83 -4.93
CA LEU A 128 -12.66 -8.54 -3.50
C LEU A 128 -13.76 -9.31 -2.78
N ALA A 129 -13.37 -10.07 -1.76
CA ALA A 129 -14.29 -10.81 -0.90
C ALA A 129 -14.85 -9.99 0.26
N VAL A 130 -14.26 -8.81 0.54
CA VAL A 130 -14.66 -7.91 1.63
C VAL A 130 -14.83 -6.49 1.11
N PRO A 131 -15.63 -5.64 1.79
CA PRO A 131 -15.89 -4.27 1.36
C PRO A 131 -14.63 -3.40 1.35
N THR A 132 -14.63 -2.39 0.47
CA THR A 132 -13.63 -1.31 0.45
C THR A 132 -14.04 -0.17 1.38
N ILE A 133 -13.09 0.73 1.65
CA ILE A 133 -13.34 2.01 2.35
C ILE A 133 -14.42 2.84 1.63
N ALA A 134 -14.47 2.81 0.30
CA ALA A 134 -15.50 3.53 -0.43
C ALA A 134 -16.90 2.95 -0.19
N GLN A 135 -17.05 1.62 -0.15
CA GLN A 135 -18.32 0.98 0.21
C GLN A 135 -18.71 1.31 1.65
N ALA A 136 -17.77 1.20 2.60
CA ALA A 136 -18.03 1.51 4.00
C ALA A 136 -18.51 2.96 4.23
N ILE A 137 -17.87 3.94 3.58
CA ILE A 137 -18.29 5.35 3.62
C ILE A 137 -19.67 5.52 3.00
N ARG A 138 -19.91 4.92 1.82
CA ARG A 138 -21.18 5.02 1.09
C ARG A 138 -22.36 4.40 1.85
N GLU A 139 -22.17 3.27 2.50
CA GLU A 139 -23.18 2.60 3.32
C GLU A 139 -23.62 3.44 4.52
N GLN A 140 -22.75 4.32 5.01
CA GLN A 140 -23.02 5.25 6.10
C GLN A 140 -23.49 6.64 5.60
N GLY A 141 -23.81 6.77 4.33
CA GLY A 141 -24.35 8.00 3.73
C GLY A 141 -23.30 9.03 3.31
N GLY A 142 -22.02 8.72 3.42
CA GLY A 142 -20.93 9.55 2.95
C GLY A 142 -20.73 9.52 1.44
N THR A 143 -19.82 10.35 0.95
CA THR A 143 -19.54 10.57 -0.46
C THR A 143 -18.07 10.30 -0.79
N VAL A 144 -17.82 9.73 -1.96
CA VAL A 144 -16.47 9.35 -2.40
C VAL A 144 -16.23 9.79 -3.84
N MET A 145 -15.04 10.28 -4.11
CA MET A 145 -14.50 10.43 -5.46
C MET A 145 -13.24 9.62 -5.62
N SER A 146 -13.11 8.91 -6.73
CA SER A 146 -11.87 8.26 -7.16
C SER A 146 -11.47 8.76 -8.55
N ALA A 147 -10.36 9.51 -8.61
CA ALA A 147 -9.69 9.85 -9.86
C ALA A 147 -8.73 8.70 -10.22
N GLN A 148 -9.26 7.70 -10.88
CA GLN A 148 -8.58 6.53 -11.43
C GLN A 148 -7.87 5.61 -10.38
N TRP A 149 -8.15 5.74 -9.09
CA TRP A 149 -7.76 4.67 -8.16
C TRP A 149 -8.67 3.48 -8.41
N PHE A 150 -8.26 2.67 -9.37
CA PHE A 150 -9.04 1.68 -10.08
C PHE A 150 -9.60 0.56 -9.20
N ILE A 151 -8.96 0.29 -8.06
CA ILE A 151 -9.40 -0.76 -7.13
C ILE A 151 -10.79 -0.48 -6.53
N LEU A 152 -11.18 0.79 -6.47
CA LEU A 152 -12.50 1.19 -5.98
C LEU A 152 -13.61 1.12 -7.06
N GLN A 153 -13.26 1.01 -8.36
CA GLN A 153 -14.24 0.99 -9.43
C GLN A 153 -15.22 -0.19 -9.29
N ASN A 154 -16.51 0.10 -9.20
CA ASN A 154 -17.60 -0.82 -8.89
C ASN A 154 -17.59 -1.40 -7.45
N TYR A 155 -16.72 -0.88 -6.59
CA TYR A 155 -16.63 -1.18 -5.16
C TYR A 155 -16.81 0.10 -4.33
N GLY A 156 -17.96 0.75 -4.46
CA GLY A 156 -18.34 1.98 -3.77
C GLY A 156 -18.27 3.24 -4.65
N VAL A 157 -17.62 3.20 -5.80
CA VAL A 157 -17.63 4.26 -6.81
C VAL A 157 -17.91 3.69 -8.20
N ALA A 158 -18.58 4.47 -9.06
CA ALA A 158 -18.91 4.08 -10.42
C ALA A 158 -18.92 5.29 -11.36
N PHE A 159 -18.86 5.02 -12.67
CA PHE A 159 -19.09 6.05 -13.67
C PHE A 159 -20.50 6.63 -13.55
N GLY A 160 -20.61 7.95 -13.59
CA GLY A 160 -21.89 8.66 -13.57
C GLY A 160 -22.54 8.82 -12.19
N ASP A 161 -22.01 8.20 -11.12
CA ASP A 161 -22.54 8.34 -9.75
C ASP A 161 -22.00 9.61 -9.11
N ALA A 162 -22.87 10.60 -8.86
CA ALA A 162 -22.48 11.87 -8.25
C ALA A 162 -22.07 11.77 -6.77
N ASN A 163 -22.42 10.70 -6.08
CA ASN A 163 -22.08 10.49 -4.66
C ASN A 163 -20.95 9.48 -4.47
N GLY A 164 -20.73 8.59 -5.45
CA GLY A 164 -19.62 7.63 -5.52
C GLY A 164 -18.93 7.76 -6.87
N LEU A 165 -18.29 8.91 -7.11
CA LEU A 165 -17.81 9.30 -8.43
C LEU A 165 -16.51 8.57 -8.78
N TYR A 166 -16.50 7.90 -9.92
CA TYR A 166 -15.31 7.37 -10.55
C TYR A 166 -15.01 8.11 -11.85
N THR A 167 -13.76 8.61 -11.98
CA THR A 167 -13.26 9.18 -13.23
C THR A 167 -12.05 8.40 -13.74
N GLN A 168 -11.90 8.33 -15.05
CA GLN A 168 -10.77 7.68 -15.71
C GLN A 168 -10.30 8.54 -16.88
N PRO A 169 -9.66 9.70 -16.58
CA PRO A 169 -9.24 10.62 -17.61
C PRO A 169 -8.07 10.08 -18.46
N GLY A 170 -7.41 9.00 -18.01
CA GLY A 170 -6.17 8.52 -18.60
C GLY A 170 -5.00 9.48 -18.35
N GLY A 171 -3.93 9.33 -19.13
CA GLY A 171 -2.78 10.21 -19.04
C GLY A 171 -2.00 10.09 -17.73
N ASP A 172 -1.32 11.16 -17.37
CA ASP A 172 -0.44 11.26 -16.21
C ASP A 172 -1.18 11.64 -14.90
N CYS A 173 -0.43 11.70 -13.81
CA CYS A 173 -0.93 12.10 -12.49
C CYS A 173 -1.54 13.52 -12.49
N ALA A 174 -1.00 14.44 -13.29
CA ALA A 174 -1.51 15.81 -13.39
C ALA A 174 -2.95 15.83 -13.89
N ARG A 175 -3.27 14.99 -14.87
CA ARG A 175 -4.62 14.87 -15.44
C ARG A 175 -5.65 14.35 -14.41
N ARG A 176 -5.23 13.42 -13.56
CA ARG A 176 -6.06 12.87 -12.49
C ARG A 176 -6.23 13.86 -11.34
N ALA A 177 -5.18 14.61 -11.04
CA ALA A 177 -5.25 15.74 -10.09
C ALA A 177 -6.19 16.85 -10.59
N ASP A 178 -6.24 17.13 -11.91
CA ASP A 178 -7.17 18.11 -12.49
C ASP A 178 -8.63 17.77 -12.18
N ASP A 179 -9.03 16.50 -12.32
CA ASP A 179 -10.39 16.06 -11.99
C ASP A 179 -10.71 16.26 -10.50
N ALA A 180 -9.80 15.87 -9.61
CA ALA A 180 -9.97 16.08 -8.17
C ALA A 180 -10.05 17.57 -7.81
N ILE A 181 -9.20 18.41 -8.40
CA ILE A 181 -9.21 19.87 -8.20
C ILE A 181 -10.51 20.48 -8.72
N ALA A 182 -11.00 20.04 -9.88
CA ALA A 182 -12.28 20.50 -10.42
C ALA A 182 -13.44 20.20 -9.45
N VAL A 183 -13.49 18.97 -8.90
CA VAL A 183 -14.50 18.57 -7.91
C VAL A 183 -14.37 19.38 -6.61
N ILE A 184 -13.16 19.59 -6.09
CA ILE A 184 -12.93 20.45 -4.91
C ILE A 184 -13.45 21.86 -5.15
N ASN A 185 -13.34 22.39 -6.38
CA ASN A 185 -13.82 23.71 -6.78
C ASN A 185 -15.31 23.72 -7.18
N GLY A 186 -16.04 22.62 -6.98
CA GLY A 186 -17.46 22.51 -7.31
C GLY A 186 -17.74 22.55 -8.82
N GLN A 187 -16.81 22.08 -9.63
CA GLN A 187 -16.95 22.00 -11.09
C GLN A 187 -17.28 20.57 -11.54
N PRO A 188 -18.04 20.38 -12.61
CA PRO A 188 -18.32 19.06 -13.16
C PRO A 188 -17.06 18.46 -13.80
N VAL A 189 -16.95 17.11 -13.74
CA VAL A 189 -15.92 16.34 -14.42
C VAL A 189 -16.52 15.28 -15.31
N MET A 190 -15.74 14.81 -16.28
CA MET A 190 -16.18 13.75 -17.18
C MET A 190 -16.05 12.38 -16.50
N SER A 191 -17.16 11.64 -16.46
CA SER A 191 -17.23 10.32 -15.87
C SER A 191 -18.05 9.40 -16.77
N GLY A 192 -17.41 8.38 -17.35
CA GLY A 192 -18.09 7.47 -18.30
C GLY A 192 -18.65 8.15 -19.55
N GLY A 193 -18.04 9.24 -20.01
CA GLY A 193 -18.47 9.99 -21.19
C GLY A 193 -19.54 11.05 -20.94
N VAL A 194 -19.97 11.25 -19.68
CA VAL A 194 -20.95 12.30 -19.31
C VAL A 194 -20.36 13.25 -18.25
N PRO A 195 -20.74 14.54 -18.25
CA PRO A 195 -20.37 15.45 -17.19
C PRO A 195 -21.15 15.11 -15.92
N VAL A 196 -20.45 15.00 -14.78
CA VAL A 196 -21.03 14.73 -13.47
C VAL A 196 -20.62 15.83 -12.50
N GLN A 197 -21.60 16.35 -11.76
CA GLN A 197 -21.43 17.34 -10.69
C GLN A 197 -21.72 16.67 -9.35
N THR A 198 -20.79 16.74 -8.41
CA THR A 198 -21.03 16.34 -7.01
C THR A 198 -21.83 17.40 -6.26
N ALA A 199 -22.62 17.02 -5.26
CA ALA A 199 -23.41 17.96 -4.47
C ALA A 199 -22.55 18.89 -3.59
N GLY A 200 -21.33 18.46 -3.28
CA GLY A 200 -20.32 19.20 -2.50
C GLY A 200 -18.97 18.55 -2.67
N VAL A 201 -17.99 18.98 -1.88
CA VAL A 201 -16.68 18.30 -1.82
C VAL A 201 -16.89 16.94 -1.16
N PRO A 202 -16.46 15.84 -1.79
CA PRO A 202 -16.61 14.50 -1.20
C PRO A 202 -15.87 14.32 0.13
N ASP A 203 -16.36 13.42 0.99
CA ASP A 203 -15.70 13.06 2.24
C ASP A 203 -14.33 12.39 1.95
N LEU A 204 -14.27 11.49 0.98
CA LEU A 204 -13.02 10.90 0.51
C LEU A 204 -12.77 11.24 -0.95
N ILE A 205 -11.61 11.80 -1.24
CA ILE A 205 -11.10 12.05 -2.59
C ILE A 205 -9.82 11.24 -2.77
N ALA A 206 -9.85 10.21 -3.63
CA ALA A 206 -8.69 9.39 -3.94
C ALA A 206 -8.13 9.75 -5.33
N VAL A 207 -6.82 10.02 -5.40
CA VAL A 207 -6.10 10.34 -6.65
C VAL A 207 -4.98 9.34 -6.85
N TYR A 208 -5.01 8.63 -7.97
CA TYR A 208 -4.02 7.59 -8.29
C TYR A 208 -2.98 8.09 -9.28
N CYS A 209 -1.71 7.77 -9.02
CA CYS A 209 -0.56 8.14 -9.85
C CYS A 209 0.32 6.90 -10.06
N ASP A 210 0.48 6.50 -11.32
CA ASP A 210 1.28 5.32 -11.74
C ASP A 210 2.64 5.70 -12.36
N ARG A 211 3.05 6.95 -12.25
CA ARG A 211 4.24 7.49 -12.93
C ARG A 211 5.54 6.83 -12.48
N LEU A 212 5.68 6.53 -11.18
CA LEU A 212 6.92 5.97 -10.63
C LEU A 212 7.03 4.49 -11.00
N ASP A 213 5.93 3.74 -10.87
CA ASP A 213 5.84 2.34 -11.25
C ASP A 213 6.12 2.13 -12.75
N ALA A 214 5.46 2.90 -13.62
CA ALA A 214 5.64 2.81 -15.07
C ALA A 214 7.10 3.08 -15.51
N LEU A 215 7.76 4.07 -14.90
CA LEU A 215 9.16 4.35 -15.16
C LEU A 215 10.07 3.26 -14.59
N GLY A 216 9.80 2.82 -13.37
CA GLY A 216 10.53 1.75 -12.71
C GLY A 216 10.50 0.46 -13.52
N HIS A 217 9.33 0.03 -14.00
CA HIS A 217 9.23 -1.13 -14.89
C HIS A 217 10.04 -1.00 -16.17
N ALA A 218 10.04 0.20 -16.77
CA ALA A 218 10.71 0.42 -18.05
C ALA A 218 12.24 0.47 -17.95
N GLU A 219 12.78 1.03 -16.86
CA GLU A 219 14.21 1.39 -16.78
C GLU A 219 14.87 0.95 -15.45
N GLY A 220 14.11 0.29 -14.56
CA GLY A 220 14.57 -0.09 -13.21
C GLY A 220 14.35 1.00 -12.16
N ALA A 221 14.53 0.62 -10.90
CA ALA A 221 14.37 1.51 -9.75
C ALA A 221 15.31 2.73 -9.79
N GLU A 222 16.51 2.54 -10.36
CA GLU A 222 17.55 3.57 -10.48
C GLU A 222 17.46 4.40 -11.78
N ALA A 223 16.34 4.36 -12.50
CA ALA A 223 16.13 5.11 -13.73
C ALA A 223 16.62 6.56 -13.63
N GLU A 224 17.35 7.04 -14.64
CA GLU A 224 17.88 8.41 -14.68
C GLU A 224 16.76 9.45 -14.57
N GLY A 225 15.59 9.13 -15.12
CA GLY A 225 14.38 9.98 -15.07
C GLY A 225 13.65 9.97 -13.73
N MET A 226 13.99 9.10 -12.74
CA MET A 226 13.25 8.97 -11.49
C MET A 226 13.21 10.27 -10.66
N PRO A 227 14.28 11.05 -10.51
CA PRO A 227 14.21 12.35 -9.80
C PRO A 227 13.20 13.33 -10.44
N ALA A 228 13.10 13.36 -11.76
CA ALA A 228 12.14 14.19 -12.45
C ALA A 228 10.69 13.70 -12.24
N ALA A 229 10.47 12.37 -12.28
CA ALA A 229 9.17 11.77 -12.01
C ALA A 229 8.71 12.02 -10.56
N LEU A 230 9.60 11.96 -9.59
CA LEU A 230 9.32 12.31 -8.19
C LEU A 230 8.92 13.78 -8.04
N ALA A 231 9.63 14.70 -8.72
CA ALA A 231 9.29 16.11 -8.72
C ALA A 231 7.92 16.39 -9.39
N GLU A 232 7.57 15.68 -10.48
CA GLU A 232 6.26 15.75 -11.12
C GLU A 232 5.15 15.32 -10.15
N VAL A 233 5.33 14.21 -9.45
CA VAL A 233 4.37 13.69 -8.47
C VAL A 233 4.23 14.64 -7.28
N ASP A 234 5.35 15.14 -6.73
CA ASP A 234 5.34 16.11 -5.62
C ASP A 234 4.62 17.40 -5.99
N ALA A 235 4.76 17.86 -7.23
CA ALA A 235 4.02 19.03 -7.72
C ALA A 235 2.51 18.79 -7.68
N GLN A 236 2.00 17.56 -7.96
CA GLN A 236 0.57 17.26 -7.87
C GLN A 236 0.09 17.25 -6.42
N ILE A 237 0.89 16.75 -5.48
CA ILE A 237 0.61 16.87 -4.04
C ILE A 237 0.42 18.33 -3.66
N GLY A 238 1.34 19.20 -4.11
CA GLY A 238 1.27 20.65 -3.88
C GLY A 238 0.00 21.28 -4.46
N ARG A 239 -0.40 20.91 -5.69
CA ARG A 239 -1.61 21.39 -6.36
C ARG A 239 -2.88 21.00 -5.60
N LEU A 240 -2.99 19.76 -5.16
CA LEU A 240 -4.13 19.25 -4.37
C LEU A 240 -4.23 19.99 -3.03
N VAL A 241 -3.12 20.16 -2.32
CA VAL A 241 -3.06 20.94 -1.08
C VAL A 241 -3.50 22.39 -1.34
N GLN A 242 -3.03 23.03 -2.43
CA GLN A 242 -3.39 24.39 -2.76
C GLN A 242 -4.87 24.52 -3.10
N ALA A 243 -5.45 23.57 -3.85
CA ALA A 243 -6.88 23.57 -4.16
C ALA A 243 -7.76 23.56 -2.89
N THR A 244 -7.39 22.79 -1.86
CA THR A 244 -8.12 22.80 -0.59
C THR A 244 -8.01 24.15 0.15
N LYS A 245 -6.88 24.87 0.02
CA LYS A 245 -6.72 26.21 0.57
C LYS A 245 -7.59 27.23 -0.16
N ASP A 246 -7.58 27.19 -1.49
CA ASP A 246 -8.35 28.08 -2.33
C ASP A 246 -9.87 27.91 -2.15
N ALA A 247 -10.30 26.65 -1.93
CA ALA A 247 -11.67 26.30 -1.58
C ALA A 247 -12.05 26.61 -0.11
N GLY A 248 -11.11 27.02 0.74
CA GLY A 248 -11.36 27.35 2.15
C GLY A 248 -11.63 26.14 3.05
N ILE A 249 -11.25 24.91 2.59
CA ILE A 249 -11.49 23.67 3.34
C ILE A 249 -10.21 23.06 3.93
N TYR A 250 -9.04 23.64 3.70
CA TYR A 250 -7.75 23.11 4.15
C TYR A 250 -7.71 22.77 5.65
N GLY A 251 -8.30 23.63 6.50
CA GLY A 251 -8.36 23.41 7.96
C GLY A 251 -9.26 22.25 8.39
N ARG A 252 -10.05 21.68 7.47
CA ARG A 252 -10.99 20.59 7.68
C ARG A 252 -10.63 19.35 6.84
N THR A 253 -9.48 19.39 6.14
CA THR A 253 -9.00 18.31 5.26
C THR A 253 -7.79 17.62 5.87
N ALA A 254 -7.84 16.29 5.93
CA ALA A 254 -6.69 15.46 6.16
C ALA A 254 -6.12 14.97 4.83
N PHE A 255 -4.83 14.67 4.83
CA PHE A 255 -4.10 14.13 3.69
C PHE A 255 -3.45 12.81 4.08
N VAL A 256 -3.61 11.78 3.25
CA VAL A 256 -2.94 10.50 3.37
C VAL A 256 -2.23 10.22 2.06
N VAL A 257 -0.91 10.01 2.10
CA VAL A 257 -0.07 9.71 0.92
C VAL A 257 0.71 8.44 1.19
N THR A 258 0.62 7.47 0.29
CA THR A 258 1.38 6.21 0.39
C THR A 258 1.57 5.55 -0.96
N GLY A 259 2.57 4.65 -1.04
CA GLY A 259 2.71 3.68 -2.12
C GLY A 259 2.00 2.36 -1.80
N ASP A 260 2.01 1.47 -2.76
CA ASP A 260 1.53 0.09 -2.63
C ASP A 260 2.68 -0.91 -2.57
N HIS A 261 3.80 -0.60 -3.19
CA HIS A 261 5.07 -1.36 -3.17
C HIS A 261 6.24 -0.46 -3.57
N GLY A 262 7.44 -0.97 -3.37
CA GLY A 262 8.65 -0.40 -3.94
C GLY A 262 8.94 -0.92 -5.35
N MET A 263 10.20 -0.81 -5.78
CA MET A 263 10.65 -1.24 -7.10
C MET A 263 12.07 -1.81 -7.01
N GLY A 264 12.29 -3.01 -7.54
CA GLY A 264 13.62 -3.59 -7.70
C GLY A 264 14.08 -3.55 -9.16
N THR A 265 15.39 -3.47 -9.40
CA THR A 265 15.98 -3.59 -10.75
C THR A 265 16.52 -5.00 -10.96
N PHE A 266 16.26 -5.58 -12.11
CA PHE A 266 16.87 -6.84 -12.52
C PHE A 266 17.51 -6.74 -13.93
N THR A 267 18.59 -7.49 -14.12
CA THR A 267 19.35 -7.56 -15.38
C THR A 267 19.55 -8.98 -15.85
N GLN A 268 19.15 -9.96 -15.06
CA GLN A 268 19.31 -11.39 -15.31
C GLN A 268 17.98 -12.11 -15.15
N GLY A 269 17.82 -13.22 -15.87
CA GLY A 269 16.70 -14.15 -15.74
C GLY A 269 17.19 -15.57 -15.55
N MET A 270 16.41 -16.39 -14.86
CA MET A 270 16.77 -17.78 -14.56
C MET A 270 15.67 -18.79 -14.96
N ARG A 271 14.88 -18.44 -16.00
CA ARG A 271 13.77 -19.27 -16.45
C ARG A 271 14.19 -20.70 -16.77
N ASP A 272 15.23 -20.85 -17.58
CA ASP A 272 15.64 -22.17 -18.08
C ASP A 272 16.25 -23.00 -16.96
N GLU A 273 17.01 -22.39 -16.07
CA GLU A 273 17.58 -23.05 -14.89
C GLU A 273 16.49 -23.49 -13.89
N LEU A 274 15.46 -22.66 -13.70
CA LEU A 274 14.33 -22.98 -12.84
C LEU A 274 13.55 -24.20 -13.38
N LEU A 275 13.18 -24.18 -14.65
CA LEU A 275 12.46 -25.30 -15.28
C LEU A 275 13.31 -26.58 -15.28
N ALA A 276 14.59 -26.50 -15.64
CA ALA A 276 15.49 -27.64 -15.62
C ALA A 276 15.67 -28.26 -14.21
N ALA A 277 15.65 -27.46 -13.16
CA ALA A 277 15.71 -27.96 -11.79
C ALA A 277 14.45 -28.76 -11.39
N ILE A 278 13.27 -28.30 -11.83
CA ILE A 278 12.01 -29.00 -11.60
C ILE A 278 11.97 -30.31 -12.40
N GLU A 279 12.41 -30.29 -13.66
CA GLU A 279 12.52 -31.47 -14.51
C GLU A 279 13.53 -32.49 -13.94
N ALA A 280 14.67 -32.03 -13.43
CA ALA A 280 15.64 -32.90 -12.77
C ALA A 280 15.12 -33.54 -11.47
N ALA A 281 14.13 -32.93 -10.83
CA ALA A 281 13.39 -33.54 -9.71
C ALA A 281 12.36 -34.57 -10.16
N GLY A 282 12.15 -34.74 -11.47
CA GLY A 282 11.28 -35.79 -12.05
C GLY A 282 9.88 -35.30 -12.45
N TYR A 283 9.67 -33.98 -12.60
CA TYR A 283 8.36 -33.38 -12.91
C TYR A 283 8.43 -32.53 -14.18
N ASP A 284 7.55 -32.77 -15.14
CA ASP A 284 7.44 -31.93 -16.34
C ASP A 284 6.91 -30.54 -15.96
N ALA A 285 7.66 -29.50 -16.36
CA ALA A 285 7.39 -28.12 -15.90
C ALA A 285 7.14 -27.15 -17.05
N GLU A 286 6.16 -26.27 -16.89
CA GLU A 286 5.89 -25.17 -17.79
C GLU A 286 5.81 -23.82 -17.06
N MET A 287 6.36 -22.78 -17.69
CA MET A 287 6.10 -21.39 -17.27
C MET A 287 5.00 -20.80 -18.15
N LEU A 288 3.87 -20.45 -17.52
CA LEU A 288 2.69 -19.97 -18.24
C LEU A 288 2.51 -18.46 -18.11
N SER A 289 2.18 -17.82 -19.23
CA SER A 289 1.66 -16.46 -19.26
C SER A 289 0.13 -16.47 -19.05
N ALA A 290 -0.42 -15.30 -18.66
CA ALA A 290 -1.85 -15.14 -18.47
C ALA A 290 -2.65 -15.58 -19.71
N GLY A 291 -3.71 -16.35 -19.48
CA GLY A 291 -4.57 -16.90 -20.51
C GLY A 291 -4.11 -18.25 -21.09
N GLN A 292 -2.91 -18.72 -20.73
CA GLN A 292 -2.40 -20.03 -21.16
C GLN A 292 -2.86 -21.15 -20.25
N SER A 293 -2.97 -22.35 -20.82
CA SER A 293 -3.22 -23.62 -20.15
C SER A 293 -2.02 -24.55 -20.35
N PRO A 294 -1.73 -25.44 -19.38
CA PRO A 294 -0.61 -26.39 -19.50
C PRO A 294 -0.92 -27.48 -20.53
N GLN A 295 0.15 -28.13 -21.01
CA GLN A 295 0.03 -29.35 -21.79
C GLN A 295 -0.47 -30.50 -20.92
N PRO A 296 -1.03 -31.59 -21.55
CA PRO A 296 -1.60 -32.71 -20.79
C PRO A 296 -0.60 -33.46 -19.91
N GLU A 297 0.68 -33.44 -20.28
CA GLU A 297 1.79 -34.11 -19.59
C GLU A 297 2.40 -33.28 -18.46
N THR A 298 2.07 -32.00 -18.36
CA THR A 298 2.65 -31.08 -17.36
C THR A 298 2.27 -31.51 -15.94
N ASP A 299 3.27 -31.56 -15.06
CA ASP A 299 3.14 -31.85 -13.62
C ASP A 299 3.21 -30.56 -12.77
N ALA A 300 3.97 -29.55 -13.22
CA ALA A 300 4.18 -28.29 -12.50
C ALA A 300 4.04 -27.08 -13.41
N VAL A 301 3.27 -26.10 -12.96
CA VAL A 301 3.06 -24.82 -13.64
C VAL A 301 3.65 -23.69 -12.81
N VAL A 302 4.47 -22.83 -13.41
CA VAL A 302 4.98 -21.61 -12.79
C VAL A 302 4.35 -20.39 -13.45
N VAL A 303 3.74 -19.51 -12.67
CA VAL A 303 3.22 -18.20 -13.13
C VAL A 303 4.01 -17.11 -12.44
N VAL A 304 4.68 -16.25 -13.22
CA VAL A 304 5.63 -15.26 -12.70
C VAL A 304 5.03 -13.86 -12.73
N GLY A 305 5.19 -13.15 -11.59
CA GLY A 305 4.85 -11.75 -11.43
C GLY A 305 5.68 -11.13 -10.29
N GLY A 306 7.00 -10.98 -10.50
CA GLY A 306 7.99 -10.66 -9.48
C GLY A 306 8.45 -11.91 -8.73
N VAL A 307 7.55 -12.58 -8.01
CA VAL A 307 7.74 -13.95 -7.53
C VAL A 307 7.10 -14.96 -8.49
N GLY A 308 7.44 -16.24 -8.37
CA GLY A 308 6.82 -17.34 -9.11
C GLY A 308 5.84 -18.12 -8.25
N SER A 309 4.58 -18.21 -8.67
CA SER A 309 3.61 -19.11 -8.06
C SER A 309 3.68 -20.46 -8.76
N LEU A 310 4.13 -21.52 -8.05
CA LEU A 310 4.24 -22.88 -8.56
C LEU A 310 3.04 -23.70 -8.11
N HIS A 311 2.34 -24.27 -9.08
CA HIS A 311 1.16 -25.11 -8.88
C HIS A 311 1.42 -26.51 -9.39
N LEU A 312 1.08 -27.51 -8.61
CA LEU A 312 1.10 -28.90 -9.06
C LEU A 312 -0.21 -29.21 -9.82
N VAL A 313 -0.06 -29.78 -10.99
CA VAL A 313 -1.18 -30.12 -11.90
C VAL A 313 -1.09 -31.56 -12.37
N GLY A 314 -2.02 -32.01 -13.19
CA GLY A 314 -1.97 -33.33 -13.78
C GLY A 314 -1.85 -34.46 -12.75
N ALA A 315 -0.86 -35.34 -12.94
CA ALA A 315 -0.61 -36.48 -12.07
C ALA A 315 0.03 -36.08 -10.71
N ALA A 316 0.71 -34.95 -10.66
CA ALA A 316 1.34 -34.42 -9.44
C ALA A 316 0.37 -33.61 -8.56
N ALA A 317 -0.85 -33.31 -9.02
CA ALA A 317 -1.81 -32.50 -8.28
C ALA A 317 -2.08 -33.05 -6.87
N GLY A 318 -1.79 -32.22 -5.84
CA GLY A 318 -2.00 -32.60 -4.43
C GLY A 318 -0.95 -33.56 -3.85
N ASP A 319 0.12 -33.90 -4.58
CA ASP A 319 1.21 -34.72 -4.06
C ASP A 319 2.18 -33.86 -3.22
N ALA A 320 2.10 -34.04 -1.90
CA ALA A 320 3.01 -33.35 -0.97
C ALA A 320 4.49 -33.83 -1.14
N GLY A 321 4.73 -35.02 -1.65
CA GLY A 321 6.07 -35.50 -1.97
C GLY A 321 6.66 -34.73 -3.17
N ALA A 322 5.85 -34.47 -4.20
CA ALA A 322 6.23 -33.65 -5.35
C ALA A 322 6.59 -32.24 -4.92
N ALA A 323 5.72 -31.58 -4.11
CA ALA A 323 6.01 -30.24 -3.60
C ALA A 323 7.34 -30.17 -2.85
N ALA A 324 7.60 -31.15 -1.95
CA ALA A 324 8.85 -31.20 -1.18
C ALA A 324 10.09 -31.45 -2.06
N ALA A 325 9.98 -32.34 -3.06
CA ALA A 325 11.08 -32.61 -3.99
C ALA A 325 11.42 -31.38 -4.84
N ILE A 326 10.42 -30.70 -5.38
CA ILE A 326 10.59 -29.49 -6.16
C ILE A 326 11.15 -28.36 -5.27
N GLN A 327 10.64 -28.18 -4.05
CA GLN A 327 11.16 -27.20 -3.10
C GLN A 327 12.65 -27.41 -2.84
N ALA A 328 13.07 -28.64 -2.58
CA ALA A 328 14.47 -28.97 -2.35
C ALA A 328 15.35 -28.67 -3.58
N ALA A 329 14.89 -29.01 -4.78
CA ALA A 329 15.61 -28.76 -6.02
C ALA A 329 15.74 -27.26 -6.30
N VAL A 330 14.64 -26.50 -6.24
CA VAL A 330 14.61 -25.07 -6.52
C VAL A 330 15.38 -24.27 -5.46
N SER A 331 15.26 -24.62 -4.17
CA SER A 331 16.02 -23.96 -3.10
C SER A 331 17.53 -24.14 -3.20
N SER A 332 17.99 -25.14 -3.98
CA SER A 332 19.43 -25.37 -4.21
C SER A 332 20.00 -24.53 -5.34
N LEU A 333 19.15 -23.88 -6.15
CA LEU A 333 19.59 -23.02 -7.24
C LEU A 333 20.28 -21.76 -6.73
N PRO A 334 21.36 -21.33 -7.37
CA PRO A 334 21.87 -19.99 -7.16
C PRO A 334 20.80 -18.96 -7.57
N HIS A 335 20.78 -17.82 -6.89
CA HIS A 335 19.87 -16.70 -7.19
C HIS A 335 18.38 -16.95 -6.89
N VAL A 336 18.06 -18.00 -6.16
CA VAL A 336 16.79 -18.17 -5.45
C VAL A 336 16.97 -17.68 -4.02
N ALA A 337 16.27 -16.62 -3.64
CA ALA A 337 16.36 -16.05 -2.29
C ALA A 337 15.55 -16.87 -1.28
N ALA A 338 14.35 -17.31 -1.68
CA ALA A 338 13.47 -18.12 -0.82
C ALA A 338 12.48 -18.94 -1.66
N VAL A 339 11.99 -20.03 -1.06
CA VAL A 339 10.88 -20.83 -1.58
C VAL A 339 9.92 -21.09 -0.43
N TYR A 340 8.77 -20.43 -0.47
CA TYR A 340 7.77 -20.43 0.59
C TYR A 340 6.76 -21.56 0.36
N ASP A 341 6.64 -22.48 1.30
CA ASP A 341 5.60 -23.51 1.33
C ASP A 341 4.25 -22.93 1.79
N LYS A 342 3.21 -23.77 1.84
CA LYS A 342 1.87 -23.33 2.27
C LYS A 342 1.82 -22.81 3.70
N ALA A 343 2.63 -23.33 4.62
CA ALA A 343 2.66 -22.88 6.00
C ALA A 343 3.29 -21.49 6.11
N GLU A 344 4.38 -21.26 5.37
CA GLU A 344 5.05 -19.96 5.29
C GLU A 344 4.18 -18.92 4.57
N GLN A 345 3.51 -19.30 3.46
CA GLN A 345 2.53 -18.44 2.78
C GLN A 345 1.40 -18.02 3.74
N GLN A 346 0.88 -18.95 4.53
CA GLN A 346 -0.16 -18.67 5.53
C GLN A 346 0.35 -17.73 6.64
N ALA A 347 1.57 -17.92 7.12
CA ALA A 347 2.19 -17.04 8.12
C ALA A 347 2.39 -15.61 7.59
N MET A 348 2.56 -15.44 6.28
CA MET A 348 2.66 -14.16 5.59
C MET A 348 1.28 -13.60 5.19
N HIS A 349 0.19 -14.23 5.55
CA HIS A 349 -1.18 -13.85 5.17
C HIS A 349 -1.40 -13.74 3.65
N MET A 350 -0.69 -14.54 2.86
CA MET A 350 -0.83 -14.59 1.41
C MET A 350 -2.18 -15.20 1.01
N SER A 351 -2.64 -14.87 -0.20
CA SER A 351 -3.85 -15.47 -0.76
C SER A 351 -3.72 -17.00 -0.89
N ALA A 352 -4.76 -17.73 -0.51
CA ALA A 352 -4.83 -19.18 -0.66
C ALA A 352 -4.80 -19.66 -2.12
N LYS A 353 -5.01 -18.75 -3.09
CA LYS A 353 -4.98 -19.03 -4.53
C LYS A 353 -3.57 -19.27 -5.07
N TYR A 354 -2.52 -18.84 -4.37
CA TYR A 354 -1.14 -19.19 -4.76
C TYR A 354 -0.94 -20.71 -4.71
N GLY A 355 0.00 -21.20 -5.52
CA GLY A 355 0.31 -22.63 -5.63
C GLY A 355 0.99 -23.23 -4.40
N GLU A 356 1.42 -24.47 -4.51
CA GLU A 356 2.08 -25.22 -3.44
C GLU A 356 3.34 -24.48 -2.95
N LEU A 357 4.04 -23.82 -3.87
CA LEU A 357 5.25 -23.05 -3.57
C LEU A 357 5.14 -21.65 -4.15
N VAL A 358 5.74 -20.68 -3.44
CA VAL A 358 6.02 -19.35 -3.97
C VAL A 358 7.53 -19.13 -3.95
N ILE A 359 8.11 -18.82 -5.11
CA ILE A 359 9.55 -18.73 -5.33
C ILE A 359 9.93 -17.26 -5.43
N GLU A 360 10.88 -16.83 -4.62
CA GLU A 360 11.43 -15.46 -4.63
C GLU A 360 12.85 -15.47 -5.21
N PRO A 361 13.13 -14.67 -6.28
CA PRO A 361 14.48 -14.54 -6.81
C PRO A 361 15.34 -13.60 -5.93
N GLU A 362 16.67 -13.73 -6.01
CA GLU A 362 17.59 -12.75 -5.44
C GLU A 362 17.49 -11.37 -6.14
N ALA A 363 17.99 -10.34 -5.47
CA ALA A 363 18.09 -9.01 -6.06
C ALA A 363 18.91 -9.04 -7.35
N GLY A 364 18.43 -8.31 -8.37
CA GLY A 364 19.06 -8.29 -9.70
C GLY A 364 18.63 -9.42 -10.64
N TRP A 365 17.81 -10.37 -10.16
CA TRP A 365 17.33 -11.52 -10.91
C TRP A 365 15.81 -11.55 -11.07
N SER A 366 15.35 -12.15 -12.16
CA SER A 366 13.96 -12.51 -12.42
C SER A 366 13.84 -14.01 -12.62
N LEU A 367 12.71 -14.58 -12.23
CA LEU A 367 12.38 -15.98 -12.57
C LEU A 367 12.02 -16.17 -14.06
N GLY A 368 11.79 -15.08 -14.78
CA GLY A 368 11.55 -15.06 -16.22
C GLY A 368 12.82 -15.11 -17.06
N ALA A 369 12.70 -14.73 -18.32
CA ALA A 369 13.83 -14.60 -19.24
C ALA A 369 14.71 -13.38 -18.88
N THR A 370 16.00 -13.44 -19.23
CA THR A 370 16.90 -12.29 -19.14
C THR A 370 16.39 -11.15 -20.04
N PRO A 371 16.21 -9.94 -19.52
CA PRO A 371 15.76 -8.80 -20.31
C PRO A 371 16.90 -8.29 -21.24
N ALA A 372 16.53 -7.58 -22.30
CA ALA A 372 17.51 -6.98 -23.21
C ALA A 372 18.22 -5.77 -22.55
N ASP A 373 17.50 -4.99 -21.76
CA ASP A 373 17.96 -3.84 -20.99
C ASP A 373 17.55 -4.01 -19.53
N PRO A 374 18.17 -3.29 -18.56
CA PRO A 374 17.70 -3.30 -17.19
C PRO A 374 16.21 -2.98 -17.09
N ALA A 375 15.47 -3.74 -16.32
CA ALA A 375 14.03 -3.58 -16.14
C ALA A 375 13.68 -3.62 -14.66
N GLY A 376 12.53 -3.08 -14.30
CA GLY A 376 12.03 -3.12 -12.93
C GLY A 376 11.01 -4.23 -12.71
N ALA A 377 11.03 -4.77 -11.50
CA ALA A 377 10.02 -5.68 -11.00
C ALA A 377 9.80 -5.43 -9.51
N HIS A 378 8.66 -5.87 -9.05
CA HIS A 378 8.26 -5.90 -7.64
C HIS A 378 7.41 -7.16 -7.40
N GLY A 379 7.12 -7.50 -6.15
CA GLY A 379 6.37 -8.71 -5.80
C GLY A 379 7.07 -9.54 -4.73
N THR A 380 8.28 -9.16 -4.37
CA THR A 380 9.14 -9.85 -3.39
C THR A 380 9.06 -9.20 -2.01
N THR A 381 9.76 -9.76 -1.03
CA THR A 381 9.85 -9.19 0.31
C THR A 381 10.64 -7.88 0.35
N ARG A 382 11.44 -7.58 -0.66
CA ARG A 382 12.28 -6.37 -0.73
C ARG A 382 11.47 -5.11 -1.01
N GLU A 383 10.39 -5.21 -1.78
CA GLU A 383 9.56 -4.08 -2.19
C GLU A 383 8.37 -3.82 -1.24
N LEU A 384 8.40 -4.38 -0.02
CA LEU A 384 7.32 -4.23 0.97
C LEU A 384 7.28 -2.86 1.67
N HIS A 385 8.38 -2.11 1.67
CA HIS A 385 8.49 -0.89 2.45
C HIS A 385 8.19 0.35 1.62
N VAL A 386 7.17 1.09 2.04
CA VAL A 386 6.72 2.31 1.37
C VAL A 386 6.55 3.47 2.36
N PRO A 387 6.69 4.73 1.91
CA PRO A 387 6.37 5.87 2.76
C PRO A 387 4.87 5.93 3.07
N LEU A 388 4.53 6.32 4.30
CA LEU A 388 3.17 6.67 4.71
C LEU A 388 3.19 8.05 5.38
N VAL A 389 2.54 9.02 4.74
CA VAL A 389 2.33 10.37 5.30
C VAL A 389 0.86 10.52 5.67
N ILE A 390 0.59 10.94 6.92
CA ILE A 390 -0.74 11.29 7.42
C ILE A 390 -0.64 12.70 8.01
N ALA A 391 -1.43 13.67 7.50
CA ALA A 391 -1.31 15.07 7.89
C ALA A 391 -2.65 15.80 7.82
N GLY A 392 -2.76 16.99 8.44
CA GLY A 392 -3.91 17.88 8.32
C GLY A 392 -4.91 17.79 9.46
N ALA A 393 -6.20 17.97 9.13
CA ALA A 393 -7.28 18.00 10.11
C ALA A 393 -7.39 16.67 10.87
N GLY A 394 -7.63 16.71 12.18
CA GLY A 394 -7.72 15.52 13.01
C GLY A 394 -6.42 14.77 13.25
N VAL A 395 -5.31 15.18 12.64
CA VAL A 395 -4.02 14.49 12.73
C VAL A 395 -3.14 15.12 13.81
N ARG A 396 -2.46 14.28 14.59
CA ARG A 396 -1.47 14.69 15.59
C ARG A 396 -0.14 15.01 14.92
N PRO A 397 0.40 16.24 15.05
CA PRO A 397 1.71 16.55 14.52
C PRO A 397 2.82 15.70 15.14
N HIS A 398 3.81 15.32 14.33
CA HIS A 398 4.98 14.53 14.74
C HIS A 398 4.61 13.18 15.38
N ALA A 399 3.48 12.60 14.98
CA ALA A 399 3.10 11.27 15.41
C ALA A 399 4.10 10.22 14.86
N ALA A 400 4.29 9.15 15.62
CA ALA A 400 5.12 8.02 15.22
C ALA A 400 4.30 6.73 15.42
N PRO A 401 3.45 6.36 14.46
CA PRO A 401 2.71 5.11 14.55
C PRO A 401 3.70 3.93 14.60
N GLN A 402 3.37 2.95 15.44
CA GLN A 402 4.19 1.76 15.61
C GLN A 402 3.84 0.73 14.53
N ASP A 403 4.84 0.32 13.75
CA ASP A 403 4.75 -0.72 12.72
C ASP A 403 3.50 -0.59 11.82
N PRO A 404 3.26 0.56 11.17
CA PRO A 404 2.10 0.73 10.33
C PRO A 404 2.15 -0.21 9.13
N ARG A 405 1.00 -0.70 8.71
CA ARG A 405 0.85 -1.65 7.61
C ARG A 405 -0.17 -1.14 6.60
N HIS A 406 -0.14 -1.65 5.39
CA HIS A 406 -1.13 -1.33 4.35
C HIS A 406 -2.58 -1.52 4.83
N ILE A 407 -2.83 -2.57 5.57
CA ILE A 407 -4.16 -2.88 6.12
C ILE A 407 -4.66 -1.85 7.14
N ASP A 408 -3.79 -1.00 7.68
CA ASP A 408 -4.15 0.03 8.66
C ASP A 408 -4.69 1.31 7.99
N VAL A 409 -4.49 1.47 6.67
CA VAL A 409 -4.81 2.72 5.95
C VAL A 409 -6.31 2.96 5.89
N ALA A 410 -7.12 1.99 5.41
CA ALA A 410 -8.57 2.16 5.31
C ALA A 410 -9.25 2.40 6.68
N PRO A 411 -8.98 1.62 7.74
CA PRO A 411 -9.51 1.90 9.08
C PRO A 411 -9.12 3.30 9.59
N THR A 412 -7.89 3.76 9.29
CA THR A 412 -7.41 5.08 9.72
C THR A 412 -8.11 6.21 8.97
N ILE A 413 -8.31 6.08 7.64
CA ILE A 413 -9.09 7.03 6.83
C ILE A 413 -10.53 7.12 7.36
N ALA A 414 -11.18 5.98 7.62
CA ALA A 414 -12.53 5.97 8.18
C ALA A 414 -12.60 6.71 9.52
N ALA A 415 -11.66 6.44 10.43
CA ALA A 415 -11.60 7.09 11.73
C ALA A 415 -11.36 8.60 11.65
N LEU A 416 -10.52 9.08 10.70
CA LEU A 416 -10.30 10.51 10.43
C LEU A 416 -11.60 11.19 10.00
N LEU A 417 -12.42 10.53 9.19
CA LEU A 417 -13.70 11.03 8.69
C LEU A 417 -14.86 10.82 9.69
N GLY A 418 -14.66 10.03 10.74
CA GLY A 418 -15.70 9.70 11.72
C GLY A 418 -16.67 8.62 11.25
N PHE A 419 -16.31 7.83 10.26
CA PHE A 419 -17.02 6.63 9.81
C PHE A 419 -16.47 5.37 10.46
N GLU A 420 -17.28 4.32 10.46
CA GLU A 420 -16.81 2.97 10.74
C GLU A 420 -15.97 2.46 9.56
N GLY A 421 -14.92 1.69 9.86
CA GLY A 421 -14.04 1.09 8.84
C GLY A 421 -14.74 -0.01 8.04
N PRO A 422 -14.09 -0.51 6.96
CA PRO A 422 -14.65 -1.60 6.17
C PRO A 422 -14.91 -2.85 7.01
N ALA A 423 -16.06 -3.49 6.81
CA ALA A 423 -16.35 -4.77 7.45
C ALA A 423 -15.36 -5.84 6.97
N GLY A 424 -14.78 -6.60 7.91
CA GLY A 424 -13.75 -7.60 7.61
C GLY A 424 -12.35 -7.03 7.45
N ALA A 425 -12.11 -5.76 7.82
CA ALA A 425 -10.76 -5.24 7.94
C ALA A 425 -9.99 -5.97 9.05
N ASP A 426 -8.76 -6.39 8.75
CA ASP A 426 -7.84 -7.01 9.70
C ASP A 426 -6.95 -5.97 10.39
N GLY A 427 -6.79 -4.80 9.76
CA GLY A 427 -5.96 -3.71 10.21
C GLY A 427 -6.55 -2.93 11.38
N ARG A 428 -5.70 -2.14 12.02
CA ARG A 428 -6.08 -1.25 13.13
C ARG A 428 -6.15 0.21 12.71
N VAL A 429 -6.82 1.00 13.48
CA VAL A 429 -6.70 2.47 13.39
C VAL A 429 -5.36 2.89 13.95
N LEU A 430 -4.59 3.70 13.24
CA LEU A 430 -3.34 4.29 13.71
C LEU A 430 -3.64 5.46 14.67
N THR A 431 -4.13 5.11 15.86
CA THR A 431 -4.59 6.07 16.86
C THR A 431 -3.49 7.02 17.34
N GLU A 432 -2.21 6.62 17.20
CA GLU A 432 -1.06 7.44 17.47
C GLU A 432 -1.01 8.68 16.56
N SER A 433 -1.50 8.55 15.33
CA SER A 433 -1.56 9.63 14.34
C SER A 433 -2.81 10.50 14.45
N ILE A 434 -3.84 10.05 15.17
CA ILE A 434 -5.12 10.77 15.30
C ILE A 434 -5.17 11.52 16.63
N ARG A 435 -5.67 12.76 16.62
CA ARG A 435 -5.94 13.51 17.85
C ARG A 435 -7.09 12.84 18.60
N SER A 436 -6.89 12.57 19.87
CA SER A 436 -7.98 12.13 20.76
C SER A 436 -9.07 13.21 20.79
N ARG A 437 -10.31 12.75 20.66
CA ARG A 437 -11.50 13.60 20.82
C ARG A 437 -11.67 14.05 22.27
#